data_8ae955d17a79cf0a0de297ab149a945a
#
_entry.id   8ae955d17a79cf0a0de297ab149a945a
#
_cell.length_a   1.000
_cell.length_b   1.000
_cell.length_c   1.000
_cell.angle_alpha   90.00
_cell.angle_beta   90.00
_cell.angle_gamma   90.00
#
_symmetry.space_group_name_H-M   'P 1'
#
loop_
_entity.id
_entity.type
_entity.pdbx_description
1 polymer ?
#
loop_
_entity_poly.entity_id
_entity_poly.type
_entity_poly.pdbx_seq_one_letter_code
_entity_poly.pdbx_strand_id
1 'polypeptide(L)'
;MTDTELYDAIVVVTPNDFKRVESNNKRIVDYLPVRKVLFVGSKELGELVAQSSLGDKAGFVDENDIIPFDDVYNCIRDIMSDILLGRELPRGIAGWYYQQFLKLQYARVCQDKYYMSWDGDTVPCKDFSMFGDDGRPYFDLKHEFHEEYFTTMNKLLPNLNKTIDKSFISEHMIFDCHYVIKMLEDIEKNAAVKGKMFWEKILYSIRLEHIQENSFSEFETFGTYMAVNYPDIYNYRNWHSFRYGGYYFHPEVITQRDYDWLSKDFYAISFEKSHSVREDHENLFNNPVYQSKLTARQMVEI
;
A
#
# COMPACT_ATOMS: atom_id res chain seq x y z
N MET A 1 -7.10 25.49 -5.72
CA MET A 1 -7.20 24.10 -6.20
C MET A 1 -7.60 23.26 -5.00
N THR A 2 -8.58 22.40 -5.16
CA THR A 2 -8.93 21.40 -4.14
C THR A 2 -7.87 20.28 -4.20
N ASP A 3 -7.61 19.56 -3.10
CA ASP A 3 -6.65 18.42 -3.06
C ASP A 3 -6.87 17.44 -4.21
N THR A 4 -8.14 17.20 -4.58
CA THR A 4 -8.57 16.28 -5.64
C THR A 4 -8.09 16.64 -7.06
N GLU A 5 -7.62 17.88 -7.29
CA GLU A 5 -7.13 18.31 -8.60
C GLU A 5 -5.62 18.13 -8.77
N LEU A 6 -4.91 17.77 -7.70
CA LEU A 6 -3.45 17.82 -7.66
C LEU A 6 -2.76 16.52 -8.06
N TYR A 7 -3.44 15.36 -7.99
CA TYR A 7 -2.78 14.06 -8.17
C TYR A 7 -3.77 12.92 -8.43
N ASP A 8 -3.24 11.82 -8.94
CA ASP A 8 -3.94 10.55 -9.09
C ASP A 8 -3.54 9.56 -7.98
N ALA A 9 -4.38 8.57 -7.73
CA ALA A 9 -4.00 7.41 -6.92
C ALA A 9 -3.64 6.23 -7.82
N ILE A 10 -2.67 5.43 -7.38
CA ILE A 10 -2.41 4.09 -7.91
C ILE A 10 -2.85 3.03 -6.90
N VAL A 11 -3.49 1.99 -7.40
CA VAL A 11 -3.92 0.80 -6.65
C VAL A 11 -3.30 -0.40 -7.33
N VAL A 12 -2.20 -0.92 -6.77
CA VAL A 12 -1.53 -2.11 -7.32
C VAL A 12 -2.30 -3.35 -6.86
N VAL A 13 -2.90 -4.10 -7.79
CA VAL A 13 -3.80 -5.19 -7.45
C VAL A 13 -3.77 -6.29 -8.53
N THR A 14 -3.93 -7.55 -8.10
CA THR A 14 -4.08 -8.65 -9.04
C THR A 14 -5.52 -8.75 -9.56
N PRO A 15 -5.77 -9.35 -10.75
CA PRO A 15 -7.14 -9.61 -11.23
C PRO A 15 -8.02 -10.34 -10.22
N ASN A 16 -7.44 -11.29 -9.48
CA ASN A 16 -8.18 -12.06 -8.47
C ASN A 16 -8.55 -11.21 -7.26
N ASP A 17 -7.64 -10.37 -6.79
CA ASP A 17 -7.92 -9.48 -5.65
C ASP A 17 -8.90 -8.37 -6.05
N PHE A 18 -8.81 -7.84 -7.28
CA PHE A 18 -9.80 -6.90 -7.82
C PHE A 18 -11.22 -7.48 -7.82
N LYS A 19 -11.37 -8.75 -8.27
CA LYS A 19 -12.67 -9.46 -8.23
C LYS A 19 -13.15 -9.72 -6.81
N ARG A 20 -12.25 -10.11 -5.90
CA ARG A 20 -12.57 -10.43 -4.50
C ARG A 20 -13.21 -9.26 -3.74
N VAL A 21 -12.80 -8.05 -4.05
CA VAL A 21 -13.34 -6.83 -3.42
C VAL A 21 -14.11 -5.94 -4.40
N GLU A 22 -14.67 -6.51 -5.45
CA GLU A 22 -15.32 -5.76 -6.55
C GLU A 22 -16.39 -4.79 -6.05
N SER A 23 -17.23 -5.20 -5.09
CA SER A 23 -18.25 -4.36 -4.48
C SER A 23 -17.66 -3.11 -3.78
N ASN A 24 -16.41 -3.19 -3.35
CA ASN A 24 -15.71 -2.13 -2.62
C ASN A 24 -14.85 -1.24 -3.53
N ASN A 25 -14.49 -1.69 -4.74
CA ASN A 25 -13.70 -0.90 -5.69
C ASN A 25 -14.41 0.41 -6.05
N LYS A 26 -15.74 0.39 -6.18
CA LYS A 26 -16.53 1.60 -6.41
C LYS A 26 -16.34 2.62 -5.29
N ARG A 27 -16.32 2.15 -4.03
CA ARG A 27 -16.12 3.02 -2.88
C ARG A 27 -14.70 3.59 -2.82
N ILE A 28 -13.68 2.79 -3.17
CA ILE A 28 -12.30 3.28 -3.32
C ILE A 28 -12.26 4.43 -4.35
N VAL A 29 -12.86 4.22 -5.51
CA VAL A 29 -12.90 5.24 -6.57
C VAL A 29 -13.66 6.50 -6.12
N ASP A 30 -14.80 6.36 -5.46
CA ASP A 30 -15.65 7.49 -5.10
C ASP A 30 -15.06 8.33 -3.95
N TYR A 31 -14.46 7.68 -2.94
CA TYR A 31 -14.08 8.35 -1.68
C TYR A 31 -12.61 8.77 -1.60
N LEU A 32 -11.72 8.22 -2.43
CA LEU A 32 -10.34 8.73 -2.43
C LEU A 32 -10.30 10.19 -2.90
N PRO A 33 -9.57 11.08 -2.17
CA PRO A 33 -9.48 12.51 -2.48
C PRO A 33 -8.50 12.76 -3.64
N VAL A 34 -8.77 12.17 -4.81
CA VAL A 34 -7.89 12.18 -5.98
C VAL A 34 -8.66 12.47 -7.27
N ARG A 35 -7.95 12.91 -8.29
CA ARG A 35 -8.50 13.15 -9.62
C ARG A 35 -8.92 11.85 -10.28
N LYS A 36 -8.05 10.85 -10.28
CA LYS A 36 -8.30 9.49 -10.80
C LYS A 36 -7.75 8.42 -9.88
N VAL A 37 -8.32 7.23 -9.98
CA VAL A 37 -7.81 5.99 -9.38
C VAL A 37 -7.35 5.08 -10.51
N LEU A 38 -6.04 4.86 -10.60
CA LEU A 38 -5.40 4.05 -11.62
C LEU A 38 -5.09 2.66 -11.04
N PHE A 39 -5.80 1.65 -11.50
CA PHE A 39 -5.52 0.26 -11.15
C PHE A 39 -4.29 -0.21 -11.92
N VAL A 40 -3.25 -0.63 -11.21
CA VAL A 40 -1.98 -1.08 -11.77
C VAL A 40 -1.88 -2.60 -11.67
N GLY A 41 -1.65 -3.28 -12.77
CA GLY A 41 -1.50 -4.74 -12.82
C GLY A 41 -1.40 -5.28 -14.24
N SER A 42 -1.69 -6.57 -14.41
CA SER A 42 -1.61 -7.23 -15.71
C SER A 42 -2.70 -6.75 -16.70
N LYS A 43 -2.52 -7.04 -17.98
CA LYS A 43 -3.52 -6.73 -19.04
C LYS A 43 -4.91 -7.29 -18.75
N GLU A 44 -5.00 -8.47 -18.09
CA GLU A 44 -6.28 -9.03 -17.64
C GLU A 44 -7.00 -8.07 -16.67
N LEU A 45 -6.26 -7.41 -15.77
CA LEU A 45 -6.84 -6.39 -14.90
C LEU A 45 -7.40 -5.22 -15.71
N GLY A 46 -6.69 -4.79 -16.77
CA GLY A 46 -7.17 -3.72 -17.65
C GLY A 46 -8.51 -4.05 -18.30
N GLU A 47 -8.70 -5.29 -18.74
CA GLU A 47 -9.99 -5.77 -19.28
C GLU A 47 -11.11 -5.73 -18.22
N LEU A 48 -10.82 -6.13 -16.98
CA LEU A 48 -11.77 -6.08 -15.87
C LEU A 48 -12.16 -4.63 -15.52
N VAL A 49 -11.19 -3.73 -15.44
CA VAL A 49 -11.46 -2.30 -15.17
C VAL A 49 -12.32 -1.70 -16.27
N ALA A 50 -12.01 -1.98 -17.54
CA ALA A 50 -12.78 -1.49 -18.69
C ALA A 50 -14.23 -2.01 -18.73
N GLN A 51 -14.48 -3.23 -18.23
CA GLN A 51 -15.82 -3.83 -18.15
C GLN A 51 -16.58 -3.46 -16.88
N SER A 52 -15.91 -2.85 -15.90
CA SER A 52 -16.50 -2.50 -14.61
C SER A 52 -17.41 -1.27 -14.70
N SER A 53 -18.27 -1.10 -13.70
CA SER A 53 -19.14 0.08 -13.53
C SER A 53 -18.49 1.22 -12.73
N LEU A 54 -17.15 1.27 -12.66
CA LEU A 54 -16.43 2.24 -11.80
C LEU A 54 -16.50 3.69 -12.30
N GLY A 55 -16.77 3.90 -13.59
CA GLY A 55 -16.91 5.22 -14.20
C GLY A 55 -15.58 5.89 -14.59
N ASP A 56 -15.66 7.13 -15.05
CA ASP A 56 -14.53 7.86 -15.67
C ASP A 56 -13.37 8.22 -14.72
N LYS A 57 -13.62 8.14 -13.41
CA LYS A 57 -12.57 8.37 -12.40
C LYS A 57 -11.63 7.16 -12.25
N ALA A 58 -12.05 5.97 -12.69
CA ALA A 58 -11.21 4.78 -12.74
C ALA A 58 -10.40 4.72 -14.03
N GLY A 59 -9.17 4.23 -13.94
CA GLY A 59 -8.29 3.99 -15.07
C GLY A 59 -7.40 2.77 -14.84
N PHE A 60 -6.62 2.42 -15.85
CA PHE A 60 -5.70 1.28 -15.81
C PHE A 60 -4.30 1.68 -16.30
N VAL A 61 -3.28 1.07 -15.68
CA VAL A 61 -1.88 1.15 -16.12
C VAL A 61 -1.32 -0.28 -16.14
N ASP A 62 -0.72 -0.68 -17.27
CA ASP A 62 -0.03 -1.97 -17.36
C ASP A 62 1.22 -1.94 -16.45
N GLU A 63 1.32 -2.91 -15.56
CA GLU A 63 2.47 -3.04 -14.65
C GLU A 63 3.79 -3.15 -15.39
N ASN A 64 3.80 -3.76 -16.59
CA ASN A 64 5.00 -3.94 -17.40
C ASN A 64 5.47 -2.64 -18.08
N ASP A 65 4.62 -1.61 -18.18
CA ASP A 65 5.04 -0.27 -18.62
C ASP A 65 5.80 0.48 -17.51
N ILE A 66 5.71 0.00 -16.26
CA ILE A 66 6.42 0.56 -15.10
C ILE A 66 7.71 -0.23 -14.83
N ILE A 67 7.58 -1.54 -14.59
CA ILE A 67 8.68 -2.51 -14.45
C ILE A 67 8.21 -3.85 -15.04
N PRO A 68 8.94 -4.49 -15.97
CA PRO A 68 8.59 -5.83 -16.43
C PRO A 68 8.60 -6.84 -15.26
N PHE A 69 7.50 -7.57 -15.06
CA PHE A 69 7.38 -8.55 -13.98
C PHE A 69 8.47 -9.63 -14.05
N ASP A 70 8.77 -10.09 -15.25
CA ASP A 70 9.75 -11.16 -15.47
C ASP A 70 11.17 -10.77 -15.02
N ASP A 71 11.54 -9.48 -15.10
CA ASP A 71 12.84 -9.00 -14.63
C ASP A 71 12.98 -9.18 -13.11
N VAL A 72 11.95 -8.79 -12.36
CA VAL A 72 11.92 -8.94 -10.91
C VAL A 72 11.82 -10.42 -10.51
N TYR A 73 10.95 -11.18 -11.15
CA TYR A 73 10.78 -12.62 -10.91
C TYR A 73 12.07 -13.38 -11.11
N ASN A 74 12.76 -13.15 -12.24
CA ASN A 74 14.03 -13.81 -12.56
C ASN A 74 15.12 -13.42 -11.56
N CYS A 75 15.20 -12.16 -11.15
CA CYS A 75 16.17 -11.72 -10.15
C CYS A 75 15.97 -12.46 -8.81
N ILE A 76 14.74 -12.56 -8.32
CA ILE A 76 14.44 -13.29 -7.08
C ILE A 76 14.74 -14.79 -7.24
N ARG A 77 14.33 -15.39 -8.36
CA ARG A 77 14.63 -16.79 -8.66
C ARG A 77 16.14 -17.08 -8.64
N ASP A 78 16.95 -16.19 -9.23
CA ASP A 78 18.40 -16.34 -9.28
C ASP A 78 19.03 -16.18 -7.89
N ILE A 79 18.54 -15.26 -7.06
CA ILE A 79 18.95 -15.10 -5.66
C ILE A 79 18.63 -16.37 -4.84
N MET A 80 17.47 -16.99 -5.10
CA MET A 80 16.99 -18.16 -4.36
C MET A 80 17.40 -19.49 -4.99
N SER A 81 18.25 -19.51 -6.02
CA SER A 81 18.56 -20.71 -6.81
C SER A 81 18.99 -21.91 -5.96
N ASP A 82 19.83 -21.66 -4.95
CA ASP A 82 20.33 -22.71 -4.04
C ASP A 82 19.26 -23.24 -3.08
N ILE A 83 18.22 -22.46 -2.81
CA ILE A 83 17.08 -22.88 -1.98
C ILE A 83 16.04 -23.61 -2.83
N LEU A 84 15.82 -23.13 -4.04
CA LEU A 84 14.81 -23.68 -4.95
C LEU A 84 15.19 -25.07 -5.47
N LEU A 85 16.51 -25.35 -5.64
CA LEU A 85 17.00 -26.64 -6.13
C LEU A 85 16.29 -27.10 -7.42
N GLY A 86 16.09 -26.16 -8.35
CA GLY A 86 15.40 -26.41 -9.63
C GLY A 86 13.87 -26.38 -9.57
N ARG A 87 13.27 -26.11 -8.41
CA ARG A 87 11.82 -25.87 -8.29
C ARG A 87 11.47 -24.45 -8.77
N GLU A 88 10.23 -24.26 -9.17
CA GLU A 88 9.73 -22.94 -9.52
C GLU A 88 9.62 -22.02 -8.29
N LEU A 89 9.92 -20.74 -8.47
CA LEU A 89 9.69 -19.73 -7.46
C LEU A 89 8.17 -19.51 -7.30
N PRO A 90 7.61 -19.62 -6.09
CA PRO A 90 6.22 -19.26 -5.86
C PRO A 90 5.94 -17.80 -6.25
N ARG A 91 4.96 -17.59 -7.15
CA ARG A 91 4.62 -16.25 -7.68
C ARG A 91 4.31 -15.24 -6.56
N GLY A 92 3.74 -15.69 -5.44
CA GLY A 92 3.40 -14.81 -4.31
C GLY A 92 4.61 -14.13 -3.68
N ILE A 93 5.78 -14.81 -3.64
CA ILE A 93 7.03 -14.22 -3.12
C ILE A 93 7.46 -13.05 -4.01
N ALA A 94 7.53 -13.27 -5.32
CA ALA A 94 7.88 -12.22 -6.26
C ALA A 94 6.83 -11.10 -6.28
N GLY A 95 5.54 -11.45 -6.26
CA GLY A 95 4.43 -10.50 -6.31
C GLY A 95 4.42 -9.53 -5.13
N TRP A 96 4.81 -9.99 -3.94
CA TRP A 96 4.85 -9.14 -2.75
C TRP A 96 5.92 -8.03 -2.87
N TYR A 97 7.12 -8.34 -3.35
CA TYR A 97 8.16 -7.34 -3.61
C TYR A 97 7.80 -6.46 -4.80
N TYR A 98 7.28 -7.07 -5.86
CA TYR A 98 6.97 -6.40 -7.10
C TYR A 98 5.97 -5.25 -6.92
N GLN A 99 4.90 -5.47 -6.16
CA GLN A 99 3.93 -4.40 -5.88
C GLN A 99 4.57 -3.18 -5.23
N GLN A 100 5.54 -3.36 -4.32
CA GLN A 100 6.22 -2.26 -3.66
C GLN A 100 7.17 -1.53 -4.62
N PHE A 101 7.81 -2.27 -5.52
CA PHE A 101 8.65 -1.68 -6.55
C PHE A 101 7.84 -0.88 -7.56
N LEU A 102 6.65 -1.36 -7.95
CA LEU A 102 5.72 -0.62 -8.79
C LEU A 102 5.30 0.69 -8.14
N LYS A 103 4.96 0.65 -6.84
CA LYS A 103 4.58 1.85 -6.07
C LYS A 103 5.70 2.91 -6.07
N LEU A 104 6.95 2.52 -5.93
CA LEU A 104 8.09 3.44 -5.97
C LEU A 104 8.45 3.89 -7.39
N GLN A 105 8.53 2.96 -8.35
CA GLN A 105 8.94 3.27 -9.73
C GLN A 105 7.92 4.18 -10.43
N TYR A 106 6.65 4.13 -10.01
CA TYR A 106 5.62 4.99 -10.58
C TYR A 106 5.98 6.47 -10.53
N ALA A 107 6.80 6.91 -9.57
CA ALA A 107 7.32 8.27 -9.51
C ALA A 107 8.04 8.72 -10.79
N ARG A 108 8.66 7.78 -11.56
CA ARG A 108 9.41 8.09 -12.79
C ARG A 108 8.51 8.21 -14.03
N VAL A 109 7.27 7.72 -13.95
CA VAL A 109 6.29 7.81 -15.05
C VAL A 109 5.17 8.79 -14.76
N CYS A 110 4.97 9.14 -13.49
CA CYS A 110 4.00 10.13 -13.04
C CYS A 110 4.34 11.52 -13.61
N GLN A 111 3.33 12.23 -14.11
CA GLN A 111 3.49 13.59 -14.67
C GLN A 111 3.18 14.69 -13.64
N ASP A 112 2.56 14.31 -12.52
CA ASP A 112 2.20 15.23 -11.45
C ASP A 112 3.33 15.32 -10.42
N LYS A 113 3.28 16.33 -9.56
CA LYS A 113 4.21 16.46 -8.43
C LYS A 113 4.02 15.33 -7.40
N TYR A 114 2.78 14.93 -7.20
CA TYR A 114 2.39 13.91 -6.23
C TYR A 114 1.62 12.79 -6.89
N TYR A 115 1.66 11.62 -6.29
CA TYR A 115 0.69 10.55 -6.46
C TYR A 115 0.41 9.89 -5.12
N MET A 116 -0.77 9.31 -4.98
CA MET A 116 -1.12 8.49 -3.83
C MET A 116 -0.94 7.01 -4.17
N SER A 117 -0.30 6.23 -3.34
CA SER A 117 -0.45 4.77 -3.35
C SER A 117 -1.50 4.38 -2.32
N TRP A 118 -2.42 3.50 -2.71
CA TRP A 118 -3.48 2.98 -1.86
C TRP A 118 -3.54 1.46 -1.99
N ASP A 119 -3.61 0.74 -0.86
CA ASP A 119 -3.68 -0.71 -0.87
C ASP A 119 -5.08 -1.17 -1.30
N GLY A 120 -5.14 -2.09 -2.29
CA GLY A 120 -6.38 -2.47 -2.97
C GLY A 120 -7.37 -3.26 -2.13
N ASP A 121 -6.97 -3.72 -0.95
CA ASP A 121 -7.83 -4.39 0.03
C ASP A 121 -8.35 -3.46 1.13
N THR A 122 -8.01 -2.18 1.06
CA THR A 122 -8.40 -1.15 2.03
C THR A 122 -9.46 -0.23 1.45
N VAL A 123 -10.56 -0.04 2.18
CA VAL A 123 -11.76 0.67 1.72
C VAL A 123 -12.01 1.89 2.62
N PRO A 124 -12.14 3.12 2.05
CA PRO A 124 -12.45 4.31 2.84
C PRO A 124 -13.82 4.21 3.52
N CYS A 125 -13.89 4.58 4.81
CA CYS A 125 -15.16 4.67 5.54
C CYS A 125 -15.78 6.07 5.45
N LYS A 126 -14.97 7.10 5.25
CA LYS A 126 -15.39 8.51 5.17
C LYS A 126 -14.43 9.32 4.30
N ASP A 127 -14.82 10.55 3.98
CA ASP A 127 -13.95 11.53 3.32
C ASP A 127 -12.80 11.94 4.25
N PHE A 128 -11.66 12.24 3.64
CA PHE A 128 -10.46 12.75 4.31
C PHE A 128 -9.61 13.57 3.33
N SER A 129 -8.69 14.39 3.86
CA SER A 129 -7.69 15.13 3.07
C SER A 129 -6.32 14.53 3.30
N MET A 130 -5.48 14.53 2.28
CA MET A 130 -4.05 14.18 2.38
C MET A 130 -3.15 15.40 2.58
N PHE A 131 -3.71 16.60 2.64
CA PHE A 131 -2.96 17.84 2.85
C PHE A 131 -3.49 18.60 4.06
N GLY A 132 -2.57 19.23 4.78
CA GLY A 132 -2.88 20.16 5.85
C GLY A 132 -3.30 21.53 5.32
N ASP A 133 -3.82 22.39 6.20
CA ASP A 133 -4.21 23.78 5.88
C ASP A 133 -3.01 24.62 5.40
N ASP A 134 -1.80 24.19 5.73
CA ASP A 134 -0.53 24.79 5.28
C ASP A 134 -0.06 24.30 3.90
N GLY A 135 -0.84 23.44 3.26
CA GLY A 135 -0.55 22.86 1.95
C GLY A 135 0.51 21.75 1.95
N ARG A 136 1.01 21.31 3.12
CA ARG A 136 1.93 20.19 3.22
C ARG A 136 1.19 18.86 3.25
N PRO A 137 1.69 17.81 2.55
CA PRO A 137 1.10 16.49 2.61
C PRO A 137 1.25 15.86 4.00
N TYR A 138 0.38 14.91 4.32
CA TYR A 138 0.47 14.11 5.54
C TYR A 138 1.21 12.80 5.30
N PHE A 139 2.11 12.46 6.25
CA PHE A 139 2.39 11.07 6.56
C PHE A 139 1.41 10.59 7.64
N ASP A 140 0.66 9.58 7.31
CA ASP A 140 -0.24 8.90 8.23
C ASP A 140 0.53 7.82 8.99
N LEU A 141 0.49 7.89 10.34
CA LEU A 141 1.32 7.10 11.22
C LEU A 141 0.50 6.05 11.97
N LYS A 142 1.07 4.85 12.12
CA LYS A 142 0.52 3.74 12.91
C LYS A 142 1.54 3.18 13.89
N HIS A 143 1.19 2.10 14.57
CA HIS A 143 2.07 1.37 15.46
C HIS A 143 2.40 0.01 14.84
N GLU A 144 3.52 -0.05 14.14
CA GLU A 144 4.04 -1.26 13.54
C GLU A 144 5.57 -1.22 13.59
N PHE A 145 6.22 -2.36 13.74
CA PHE A 145 7.68 -2.44 13.72
C PHE A 145 8.13 -3.79 13.18
N HIS A 146 9.00 -3.74 12.15
CA HIS A 146 9.65 -4.90 11.58
C HIS A 146 11.16 -4.64 11.49
N GLU A 147 11.94 -5.33 12.28
CA GLU A 147 13.40 -5.15 12.36
C GLU A 147 14.09 -5.33 11.00
N GLU A 148 13.62 -6.31 10.21
CA GLU A 148 14.21 -6.61 8.90
C GLU A 148 14.06 -5.48 7.89
N TYR A 149 13.03 -4.65 7.98
CA TYR A 149 12.89 -3.47 7.12
C TYR A 149 14.05 -2.50 7.35
N PHE A 150 14.41 -2.25 8.61
CA PHE A 150 15.52 -1.37 8.97
C PHE A 150 16.87 -1.99 8.67
N THR A 151 17.02 -3.32 8.82
CA THR A 151 18.21 -4.06 8.42
C THR A 151 18.48 -3.90 6.92
N THR A 152 17.47 -4.07 6.09
CA THR A 152 17.55 -3.89 4.63
C THR A 152 17.83 -2.43 4.28
N MET A 153 17.06 -1.52 4.87
CA MET A 153 17.18 -0.07 4.65
C MET A 153 18.59 0.44 4.96
N ASN A 154 19.20 0.01 6.07
CA ASN A 154 20.54 0.44 6.48
C ASN A 154 21.64 -0.01 5.51
N LYS A 155 21.49 -1.17 4.86
CA LYS A 155 22.39 -1.60 3.79
C LYS A 155 22.26 -0.76 2.52
N LEU A 156 21.02 -0.36 2.19
CA LEU A 156 20.71 0.44 1.00
C LEU A 156 21.15 1.89 1.16
N LEU A 157 20.81 2.49 2.27
CA LEU A 157 21.01 3.90 2.60
C LEU A 157 21.67 3.99 3.99
N PRO A 158 23.01 3.91 4.06
CA PRO A 158 23.73 3.97 5.32
C PRO A 158 23.34 5.21 6.13
N ASN A 159 23.15 5.04 7.43
CA ASN A 159 22.67 6.03 8.41
C ASN A 159 21.16 6.27 8.42
N LEU A 160 20.37 5.54 7.63
CA LEU A 160 18.93 5.61 7.69
C LEU A 160 18.44 4.66 8.79
N ASN A 161 18.12 5.21 9.94
CA ASN A 161 17.61 4.46 11.10
C ASN A 161 16.23 4.97 11.48
N LYS A 162 15.50 4.16 12.27
CA LYS A 162 14.22 4.58 12.84
C LYS A 162 14.39 5.83 13.70
N THR A 163 13.73 6.92 13.30
CA THR A 163 13.84 8.23 13.98
C THR A 163 12.59 8.63 14.73
N ILE A 164 11.47 7.97 14.46
CA ILE A 164 10.20 8.18 15.15
C ILE A 164 9.76 6.89 15.81
N ASP A 165 9.02 6.97 16.91
CA ASP A 165 8.47 5.83 17.66
C ASP A 165 7.25 5.16 17.00
N LYS A 166 6.84 5.66 15.82
CA LYS A 166 5.73 5.14 15.01
C LYS A 166 6.22 4.59 13.68
N SER A 167 5.30 4.04 12.90
CA SER A 167 5.54 3.50 11.57
C SER A 167 4.85 4.35 10.52
N PHE A 168 5.44 4.40 9.32
CA PHE A 168 4.84 4.99 8.13
C PHE A 168 3.94 4.02 7.36
N ILE A 169 3.76 2.78 7.84
CA ILE A 169 2.90 1.78 7.21
C ILE A 169 1.45 2.04 7.63
N SER A 170 0.67 2.60 6.71
CA SER A 170 -0.71 3.06 6.97
C SER A 170 -1.73 2.65 5.89
N GLU A 171 -1.43 1.62 5.11
CA GLU A 171 -2.20 1.09 3.97
C GLU A 171 -2.27 2.07 2.78
N HIS A 172 -1.64 3.24 2.90
CA HIS A 172 -1.53 4.25 1.84
C HIS A 172 -0.40 5.23 2.13
N MET A 173 0.01 5.96 1.10
CA MET A 173 0.95 7.05 1.24
C MET A 173 0.82 8.02 0.07
N ILE A 174 0.95 9.33 0.34
CA ILE A 174 1.18 10.31 -0.70
C ILE A 174 2.69 10.46 -0.93
N PHE A 175 3.10 10.29 -2.15
CA PHE A 175 4.49 10.37 -2.58
C PHE A 175 4.74 11.67 -3.36
N ASP A 176 5.79 12.41 -3.00
CA ASP A 176 6.34 13.49 -3.83
C ASP A 176 7.33 12.85 -4.81
N CYS A 177 7.03 12.92 -6.11
CA CYS A 177 7.82 12.28 -7.18
C CYS A 177 9.28 12.69 -7.15
N HIS A 178 9.57 13.95 -6.87
CA HIS A 178 10.95 14.45 -6.80
C HIS A 178 11.78 13.74 -5.73
N TYR A 179 11.23 13.60 -4.52
CA TYR A 179 11.94 12.95 -3.42
C TYR A 179 11.99 11.43 -3.55
N VAL A 180 10.96 10.81 -4.13
CA VAL A 180 11.01 9.37 -4.44
C VAL A 180 12.13 9.11 -5.44
N ILE A 181 12.17 9.83 -6.57
CA ILE A 181 13.23 9.68 -7.59
C ILE A 181 14.62 9.88 -6.96
N LYS A 182 14.78 10.91 -6.13
CA LYS A 182 16.03 11.15 -5.43
C LYS A 182 16.45 9.99 -4.53
N MET A 183 15.53 9.45 -3.75
CA MET A 183 15.79 8.26 -2.92
C MET A 183 16.20 7.06 -3.77
N LEU A 184 15.49 6.81 -4.88
CA LEU A 184 15.83 5.70 -5.79
C LEU A 184 17.22 5.87 -6.40
N GLU A 185 17.60 7.08 -6.81
CA GLU A 185 18.94 7.39 -7.31
C GLU A 185 20.02 7.19 -6.24
N ASP A 186 19.75 7.57 -4.99
CA ASP A 186 20.70 7.38 -3.89
C ASP A 186 20.91 5.89 -3.60
N ILE A 187 19.84 5.05 -3.69
CA ILE A 187 19.93 3.59 -3.64
C ILE A 187 20.77 3.07 -4.82
N GLU A 188 20.50 3.51 -6.04
CA GLU A 188 21.20 3.08 -7.26
C GLU A 188 22.69 3.43 -7.25
N LYS A 189 23.08 4.56 -6.65
CA LYS A 189 24.47 5.00 -6.49
C LYS A 189 25.24 4.19 -5.46
N ASN A 190 24.59 3.44 -4.56
CA ASN A 190 25.29 2.67 -3.53
C ASN A 190 26.10 1.51 -4.15
N ALA A 191 27.40 1.70 -4.34
CA ALA A 191 28.30 0.71 -4.93
C ALA A 191 28.59 -0.50 -4.02
N ALA A 192 28.27 -0.42 -2.71
CA ALA A 192 28.48 -1.52 -1.78
C ALA A 192 27.44 -2.65 -1.95
N VAL A 193 26.32 -2.36 -2.63
CA VAL A 193 25.24 -3.32 -2.88
C VAL A 193 25.24 -3.73 -4.35
N LYS A 194 25.13 -5.05 -4.61
CA LYS A 194 25.03 -5.62 -5.96
C LYS A 194 23.76 -5.13 -6.66
N GLY A 195 23.78 -5.03 -7.99
CA GLY A 195 22.67 -4.59 -8.83
C GLY A 195 22.89 -3.21 -9.43
N LYS A 196 22.08 -2.85 -10.42
CA LYS A 196 22.08 -1.56 -11.10
C LYS A 196 20.82 -0.75 -10.74
N MET A 197 19.65 -1.39 -10.91
CA MET A 197 18.36 -0.78 -10.61
C MET A 197 18.10 -0.83 -9.10
N PHE A 198 17.35 0.15 -8.60
CA PHE A 198 17.02 0.22 -7.18
C PHE A 198 16.40 -1.08 -6.64
N TRP A 199 15.49 -1.70 -7.40
CA TRP A 199 14.82 -2.93 -6.99
C TRP A 199 15.77 -4.14 -6.93
N GLU A 200 16.76 -4.23 -7.84
CA GLU A 200 17.82 -5.25 -7.74
C GLU A 200 18.62 -5.07 -6.43
N LYS A 201 19.00 -3.82 -6.13
CA LYS A 201 19.76 -3.52 -4.92
C LYS A 201 18.96 -3.83 -3.66
N ILE A 202 17.65 -3.54 -3.65
CA ILE A 202 16.77 -3.92 -2.55
C ILE A 202 16.81 -5.44 -2.36
N LEU A 203 16.57 -6.21 -3.41
CA LEU A 203 16.57 -7.68 -3.35
C LEU A 203 17.92 -8.25 -2.88
N TYR A 204 19.04 -7.72 -3.37
CA TYR A 204 20.38 -8.14 -2.92
C TYR A 204 20.76 -7.67 -1.50
N SER A 205 20.03 -6.73 -0.93
CA SER A 205 20.23 -6.28 0.45
C SER A 205 19.49 -7.13 1.47
N ILE A 206 18.46 -7.86 1.05
CA ILE A 206 17.67 -8.74 1.92
C ILE A 206 18.53 -9.95 2.30
N ARG A 207 18.49 -10.35 3.57
CA ARG A 207 19.10 -11.60 4.00
C ARG A 207 18.34 -12.78 3.40
N LEU A 208 19.06 -13.75 2.82
CA LEU A 208 18.45 -14.84 2.07
C LEU A 208 17.44 -15.65 2.90
N GLU A 209 17.72 -15.86 4.18
CA GLU A 209 16.84 -16.53 5.14
C GLU A 209 15.51 -15.79 5.38
N HIS A 210 15.48 -14.49 5.13
CA HIS A 210 14.30 -13.63 5.35
C HIS A 210 13.60 -13.20 4.06
N ILE A 211 14.04 -13.66 2.89
CA ILE A 211 13.45 -13.24 1.61
C ILE A 211 11.96 -13.63 1.47
N GLN A 212 11.53 -14.66 2.20
CA GLN A 212 10.12 -15.08 2.25
C GLN A 212 9.30 -14.41 3.36
N GLU A 213 9.93 -13.57 4.17
CA GLU A 213 9.35 -12.94 5.36
C GLU A 213 9.00 -11.46 5.14
N ASN A 214 8.90 -11.05 3.88
CA ASN A 214 8.51 -9.66 3.55
C ASN A 214 9.46 -8.62 4.19
N SER A 215 10.74 -8.66 3.84
CA SER A 215 11.81 -7.91 4.53
C SER A 215 12.10 -6.52 3.95
N PHE A 216 11.12 -5.89 3.31
CA PHE A 216 11.19 -4.53 2.79
C PHE A 216 9.81 -3.87 2.85
N SER A 217 9.76 -2.58 3.11
CA SER A 217 8.54 -1.77 2.98
C SER A 217 8.87 -0.46 2.30
N GLU A 218 8.17 -0.16 1.21
CA GLU A 218 8.27 1.09 0.47
C GLU A 218 7.81 2.28 1.32
N PHE A 219 6.75 2.10 2.10
CA PHE A 219 6.21 3.14 2.99
C PHE A 219 7.19 3.47 4.12
N GLU A 220 7.69 2.46 4.83
CA GLU A 220 8.66 2.68 5.92
C GLU A 220 9.97 3.26 5.39
N THR A 221 10.43 2.81 4.20
CA THR A 221 11.68 3.28 3.60
C THR A 221 11.56 4.74 3.17
N PHE A 222 10.53 5.10 2.42
CA PHE A 222 10.34 6.48 1.98
C PHE A 222 10.04 7.43 3.14
N GLY A 223 9.17 7.03 4.06
CA GLY A 223 8.84 7.83 5.24
C GLY A 223 10.07 8.12 6.10
N THR A 224 10.89 7.09 6.38
CA THR A 224 12.15 7.25 7.13
C THR A 224 13.16 8.10 6.36
N TYR A 225 13.29 7.92 5.03
CA TYR A 225 14.16 8.75 4.20
C TYR A 225 13.78 10.23 4.28
N MET A 226 12.50 10.54 4.20
CA MET A 226 12.00 11.91 4.33
C MET A 226 12.18 12.46 5.75
N ALA A 227 11.87 11.69 6.78
CA ALA A 227 12.02 12.13 8.17
C ALA A 227 13.46 12.47 8.55
N VAL A 228 14.43 11.75 7.98
CA VAL A 228 15.86 11.99 8.22
C VAL A 228 16.41 13.15 7.41
N ASN A 229 16.08 13.20 6.11
CA ASN A 229 16.74 14.14 5.18
C ASN A 229 15.93 15.42 4.93
N TYR A 230 14.59 15.37 5.10
CA TYR A 230 13.66 16.45 4.74
C TYR A 230 12.48 16.55 5.73
N PRO A 231 12.75 16.79 7.04
CA PRO A 231 11.75 16.65 8.11
C PRO A 231 10.57 17.63 8.01
N ASP A 232 10.75 18.75 7.27
CA ASP A 232 9.74 19.82 7.19
C ASP A 232 8.81 19.73 5.98
N ILE A 233 8.96 18.70 5.14
CA ILE A 233 8.16 18.58 3.90
C ILE A 233 6.79 17.98 4.17
N TYR A 234 6.66 17.06 5.14
CA TYR A 234 5.42 16.38 5.48
C TYR A 234 4.97 16.76 6.90
N ASN A 235 3.67 16.86 7.07
CA ASN A 235 3.03 16.85 8.39
C ASN A 235 2.83 15.42 8.86
N TYR A 236 2.79 15.19 10.18
CA TYR A 236 2.51 13.88 10.75
C TYR A 236 1.11 13.83 11.34
N ARG A 237 0.37 12.77 11.02
CA ARG A 237 -0.99 12.53 11.52
C ARG A 237 -1.13 11.08 11.99
N ASN A 238 -1.81 10.85 13.11
CA ASN A 238 -2.17 9.49 13.51
C ASN A 238 -3.31 9.00 12.62
N TRP A 239 -3.10 7.84 11.99
CA TRP A 239 -4.10 7.21 11.15
C TRP A 239 -4.88 6.14 11.90
N HIS A 240 -6.20 6.27 11.88
CA HIS A 240 -7.11 5.32 12.49
C HIS A 240 -7.81 4.52 11.40
N SER A 241 -7.32 3.32 11.10
CA SER A 241 -7.98 2.35 10.24
C SER A 241 -8.31 1.07 11.00
N PHE A 242 -9.32 0.36 10.52
CA PHE A 242 -9.70 -0.94 11.03
C PHE A 242 -9.06 -2.05 10.17
N ARG A 243 -7.78 -2.35 10.44
CA ARG A 243 -6.98 -3.26 9.62
C ARG A 243 -7.52 -4.68 9.59
N TYR A 244 -8.13 -5.15 10.67
CA TYR A 244 -8.63 -6.51 10.81
C TYR A 244 -10.06 -6.73 10.31
N GLY A 245 -10.56 -5.87 9.42
CA GLY A 245 -11.95 -5.88 8.94
C GLY A 245 -12.44 -7.22 8.43
N GLY A 246 -11.58 -7.97 7.74
CA GLY A 246 -11.90 -9.30 7.20
C GLY A 246 -12.16 -10.39 8.24
N TYR A 247 -11.85 -10.17 9.52
CA TYR A 247 -12.28 -11.07 10.61
C TYR A 247 -13.70 -10.80 11.11
N TYR A 248 -14.31 -9.68 10.72
CA TYR A 248 -15.58 -9.19 11.23
C TYR A 248 -16.64 -8.99 10.16
N PHE A 249 -16.22 -8.70 8.93
CA PHE A 249 -17.11 -8.46 7.80
C PHE A 249 -16.65 -9.23 6.57
N HIS A 250 -17.60 -9.79 5.85
CA HIS A 250 -17.36 -10.21 4.48
C HIS A 250 -17.39 -8.97 3.57
N PRO A 251 -16.39 -8.77 2.72
CA PRO A 251 -16.30 -7.57 1.89
C PRO A 251 -17.49 -7.39 0.94
N GLU A 252 -18.13 -8.49 0.52
CA GLU A 252 -19.28 -8.49 -0.40
C GLU A 252 -20.63 -8.15 0.26
N VAL A 253 -20.74 -8.17 1.60
CA VAL A 253 -22.00 -7.92 2.29
C VAL A 253 -22.00 -6.68 3.18
N ILE A 254 -20.86 -6.00 3.31
CA ILE A 254 -20.77 -4.75 4.07
C ILE A 254 -21.64 -3.67 3.40
N THR A 255 -22.41 -2.96 4.20
CA THR A 255 -23.41 -1.98 3.73
C THR A 255 -22.99 -0.55 4.01
N GLN A 256 -23.67 0.42 3.40
CA GLN A 256 -23.45 1.84 3.71
C GLN A 256 -23.68 2.16 5.21
N ARG A 257 -24.66 1.52 5.85
CA ARG A 257 -24.89 1.67 7.29
C ARG A 257 -23.67 1.23 8.11
N ASP A 258 -23.02 0.14 7.70
CA ASP A 258 -21.83 -0.36 8.38
C ASP A 258 -20.65 0.60 8.21
N TYR A 259 -20.49 1.16 7.01
CA TYR A 259 -19.50 2.22 6.76
C TYR A 259 -19.79 3.49 7.56
N ASP A 260 -21.04 3.93 7.65
CA ASP A 260 -21.44 5.10 8.45
C ASP A 260 -21.14 4.89 9.94
N TRP A 261 -21.33 3.68 10.42
CA TRP A 261 -20.98 3.28 11.79
C TRP A 261 -19.48 3.24 12.03
N LEU A 262 -18.71 2.59 11.12
CA LEU A 262 -17.25 2.52 11.16
C LEU A 262 -16.60 3.91 11.09
N SER A 263 -17.18 4.81 10.30
CA SER A 263 -16.66 6.17 10.06
C SER A 263 -16.58 7.04 11.32
N LYS A 264 -17.29 6.67 12.39
CA LYS A 264 -17.23 7.37 13.69
C LYS A 264 -15.86 7.21 14.35
N ASP A 265 -15.21 6.04 14.16
CA ASP A 265 -13.92 5.72 14.76
C ASP A 265 -12.78 5.61 13.76
N PHE A 266 -13.08 5.21 12.50
CA PHE A 266 -12.07 4.84 11.52
C PHE A 266 -12.21 5.61 10.20
N TYR A 267 -11.08 5.87 9.56
CA TYR A 267 -11.01 6.45 8.21
C TYR A 267 -11.18 5.38 7.12
N ALA A 268 -10.68 4.16 7.39
CA ALA A 268 -10.72 3.05 6.45
C ALA A 268 -10.84 1.70 7.17
N ILE A 269 -11.22 0.67 6.41
CA ILE A 269 -11.28 -0.73 6.83
C ILE A 269 -10.54 -1.60 5.80
N SER A 270 -9.74 -2.58 6.24
CA SER A 270 -8.98 -3.48 5.35
C SER A 270 -9.52 -4.90 5.38
N PHE A 271 -9.49 -5.55 4.20
CA PHE A 271 -9.95 -6.91 3.97
C PHE A 271 -8.78 -7.77 3.45
N GLU A 272 -7.79 -8.02 4.31
CA GLU A 272 -6.62 -8.81 3.93
C GLU A 272 -7.05 -10.23 3.52
N LYS A 273 -6.39 -10.77 2.48
CA LYS A 273 -6.71 -12.10 1.92
C LYS A 273 -6.57 -13.24 2.93
N SER A 274 -5.69 -13.08 3.91
CA SER A 274 -5.48 -14.05 4.99
C SER A 274 -6.58 -14.06 6.04
N HIS A 275 -7.45 -13.05 6.05
CA HIS A 275 -8.53 -12.93 7.02
C HIS A 275 -9.80 -13.64 6.52
N SER A 276 -10.46 -14.31 7.43
CA SER A 276 -11.81 -14.88 7.23
C SER A 276 -12.66 -14.51 8.43
N VAL A 277 -13.94 -14.21 8.18
CA VAL A 277 -14.90 -13.91 9.26
C VAL A 277 -14.98 -15.10 10.20
N ARG A 278 -14.82 -14.83 11.50
CA ARG A 278 -14.92 -15.84 12.54
C ARG A 278 -16.39 -16.16 12.78
N GLU A 279 -16.70 -17.44 13.00
CA GLU A 279 -18.09 -17.91 13.22
C GLU A 279 -18.77 -17.19 14.40
N ASP A 280 -18.01 -16.91 15.48
CA ASP A 280 -18.50 -16.18 16.67
C ASP A 280 -18.71 -14.68 16.42
N HIS A 281 -18.18 -14.13 15.33
CA HIS A 281 -18.37 -12.76 14.91
C HIS A 281 -19.41 -12.59 13.78
N GLU A 282 -19.83 -13.67 13.17
CA GLU A 282 -20.83 -13.62 12.10
C GLU A 282 -22.11 -12.93 12.59
N ASN A 283 -22.55 -11.93 11.85
CA ASN A 283 -23.71 -11.10 12.20
C ASN A 283 -23.60 -10.28 13.51
N LEU A 284 -22.46 -10.28 14.21
CA LEU A 284 -22.29 -9.46 15.41
C LEU A 284 -22.02 -8.00 15.04
N PHE A 285 -21.04 -7.74 14.18
CA PHE A 285 -20.60 -6.39 13.84
C PHE A 285 -21.58 -5.65 12.91
N ASN A 286 -22.29 -6.36 12.04
CA ASN A 286 -23.33 -5.80 11.17
C ASN A 286 -24.71 -5.72 11.84
N ASN A 287 -24.83 -6.10 13.12
CA ASN A 287 -26.10 -6.06 13.85
C ASN A 287 -26.48 -4.63 14.21
N PRO A 288 -27.64 -4.10 13.71
CA PRO A 288 -28.05 -2.72 13.95
C PRO A 288 -28.31 -2.40 15.44
N VAL A 289 -28.68 -3.40 16.25
CA VAL A 289 -28.91 -3.18 17.69
C VAL A 289 -27.61 -2.88 18.41
N TYR A 290 -26.53 -3.61 18.10
CA TYR A 290 -25.23 -3.34 18.69
C TYR A 290 -24.63 -2.04 18.16
N GLN A 291 -24.70 -1.79 16.85
CA GLN A 291 -24.21 -0.56 16.23
C GLN A 291 -24.91 0.71 16.76
N SER A 292 -26.14 0.57 17.26
CA SER A 292 -26.86 1.71 17.87
C SER A 292 -26.39 2.04 19.30
N LYS A 293 -25.72 1.10 19.98
CA LYS A 293 -25.33 1.22 21.39
C LYS A 293 -23.82 1.37 21.59
N LEU A 294 -23.02 0.79 20.70
CA LEU A 294 -21.57 0.70 20.80
C LEU A 294 -20.93 1.28 19.55
N THR A 295 -19.77 1.91 19.70
CA THR A 295 -18.91 2.26 18.55
C THR A 295 -18.16 1.04 18.06
N ALA A 296 -17.57 1.13 16.86
CA ALA A 296 -16.78 0.05 16.30
C ALA A 296 -15.58 -0.26 17.19
N ARG A 297 -14.90 0.75 17.71
CA ARG A 297 -13.78 0.60 18.64
C ARG A 297 -14.18 -0.13 19.92
N GLN A 298 -15.31 0.25 20.52
CA GLN A 298 -15.82 -0.42 21.72
C GLN A 298 -16.13 -1.90 21.49
N MET A 299 -16.64 -2.26 20.30
CA MET A 299 -16.92 -3.66 19.97
C MET A 299 -15.66 -4.49 19.74
N VAL A 300 -14.57 -3.89 19.26
CA VAL A 300 -13.28 -4.58 19.05
C VAL A 300 -12.55 -4.81 20.39
N GLU A 301 -12.77 -3.95 21.38
CA GLU A 301 -12.14 -4.03 22.69
C GLU A 301 -12.84 -5.02 23.67
N ILE A 302 -14.02 -5.56 23.28
CA ILE A 302 -14.72 -6.60 24.03
C ILE A 302 -14.20 -7.99 23.62
#